data_cec6112a436b6ad7d786a41294807f6c
#
_entry.id   cec6112a436b6ad7d786a41294807f6c
#
_cell.length_a   1.000
_cell.length_b   1.000
_cell.length_c   1.000
_cell.angle_alpha   90.00
_cell.angle_beta   90.00
_cell.angle_gamma   90.00
#
_symmetry.space_group_name_H-M   'P 1'
#
loop_
_entity.id
_entity.type
_entity.pdbx_description
1 polymer ?
#
loop_
_entity_poly.entity_id
_entity_poly.type
_entity_poly.pdbx_seq_one_letter_code
_entity_poly.pdbx_strand_id
1 'polypeptide(L)'
;MPAAPRRRLAFHAPFGPPDGATGNLQEVQDRFVDLSRYTAAGGLASRPDDRTVRVLVGRKGVGKTIYLRRFQASASDEDSVFAADREADPPATEDVLRVGQLFDNKTVTETWQLIWRRAIQRSAMSQLLCLPWLRDHLEPEVADRLRLDFTGLVPAARTPRPVYAEVSDILGGVHAAHRLSEHLKHRDWADLEYWLGKALRDAPPMYLYIDAVDDHFQRAPMYWLKCQKGLFLEIMRLLQSDLGRRLHVVVCVRDLVLSSVLRSEHGSRYRRSPHIRLLEWDIRSIGYFLAEKIRRLGAAFMLQPSKSGIEGWLGRTTIGNPARGVEEHVEDYLLRHTRLIPRDVVDLGNALCEQVAELKAEGARSMPDDRLRRVVGDVARGFADEQIRVCANQIASDQVPALGGRDGSADYFVGSHEYSDGCAEEVVALLEELGGDRFGRDAVERLADLGHERFGGHQHIVDVLWQNGRLGHDSMEPRAEHAHFYSPTGADSFHLPADKDSYVLHPCVPHRVRLRHVGRVPVRGYRRP
;
A
#
# COMPACT_ATOMS: atom_id res chain seq x y z
N MET A 1 3.39 -25.14 -44.65
CA MET A 1 2.99 -23.75 -44.40
C MET A 1 3.09 -23.49 -42.91
N PRO A 2 3.91 -22.56 -42.42
CA PRO A 2 3.97 -22.24 -41.00
C PRO A 2 2.69 -21.49 -40.61
N ALA A 3 2.07 -21.90 -39.49
CA ALA A 3 0.89 -21.27 -38.92
C ALA A 3 1.17 -19.80 -38.60
N ALA A 4 0.32 -18.88 -39.07
CA ALA A 4 0.40 -17.47 -38.78
C ALA A 4 0.37 -17.23 -37.26
N PRO A 5 1.17 -16.28 -36.73
CA PRO A 5 1.16 -15.96 -35.32
C PRO A 5 -0.24 -15.45 -34.94
N ARG A 6 -0.92 -16.15 -34.05
CA ARG A 6 -2.17 -15.69 -33.44
C ARG A 6 -1.90 -14.31 -32.84
N ARG A 7 -2.48 -13.27 -33.42
CA ARG A 7 -2.55 -11.93 -32.82
C ARG A 7 -3.13 -12.13 -31.41
N ARG A 8 -2.29 -11.98 -30.38
CA ARG A 8 -2.77 -11.75 -29.02
C ARG A 8 -3.62 -10.48 -29.08
N LEU A 9 -4.93 -10.64 -29.04
CA LEU A 9 -5.84 -9.54 -28.75
C LEU A 9 -5.29 -8.87 -27.49
N ALA A 10 -5.05 -7.58 -27.53
CA ALA A 10 -4.70 -6.81 -26.34
C ALA A 10 -5.88 -6.97 -25.37
N PHE A 11 -5.75 -7.83 -24.39
CA PHE A 11 -6.75 -8.06 -23.37
C PHE A 11 -6.83 -6.77 -22.55
N HIS A 12 -7.82 -5.94 -22.82
CA HIS A 12 -8.23 -4.91 -21.89
C HIS A 12 -8.67 -5.65 -20.62
N ALA A 13 -7.92 -5.47 -19.52
CA ALA A 13 -8.22 -6.08 -18.23
C ALA A 13 -9.68 -5.79 -17.82
N PRO A 14 -10.61 -6.77 -17.87
CA PRO A 14 -12.05 -6.50 -17.73
C PRO A 14 -12.42 -5.97 -16.34
N PHE A 15 -11.69 -6.41 -15.30
CA PHE A 15 -11.81 -5.88 -13.95
C PHE A 15 -11.04 -4.56 -13.74
N GLY A 16 -10.26 -4.13 -14.72
CA GLY A 16 -9.38 -2.98 -14.68
C GLY A 16 -7.92 -3.36 -14.41
N PRO A 17 -7.00 -2.37 -14.47
CA PRO A 17 -5.61 -2.61 -14.13
C PRO A 17 -5.47 -2.90 -12.64
N PRO A 18 -4.64 -3.88 -12.23
CA PRO A 18 -4.36 -4.15 -10.83
C PRO A 18 -3.53 -3.04 -10.18
N ASP A 19 -2.81 -2.27 -11.00
CA ASP A 19 -2.09 -1.08 -10.56
C ASP A 19 -2.92 0.18 -10.82
N GLY A 20 -3.30 0.85 -9.73
CA GLY A 20 -4.03 2.11 -9.78
C GLY A 20 -3.23 3.31 -10.31
N ALA A 21 -1.92 3.14 -10.52
CA ALA A 21 -1.06 4.17 -11.10
C ALA A 21 -1.27 4.33 -12.62
N THR A 22 -1.71 3.26 -13.29
CA THR A 22 -1.93 3.25 -14.76
C THR A 22 -3.28 3.88 -15.14
N GLY A 23 -3.37 4.35 -16.37
CA GLY A 23 -4.58 5.01 -16.90
C GLY A 23 -4.63 6.54 -16.65
N ASN A 24 -5.53 7.23 -17.32
CA ASN A 24 -5.77 8.66 -17.09
C ASN A 24 -6.76 8.90 -15.92
N LEU A 25 -6.90 10.16 -15.48
CA LEU A 25 -7.79 10.53 -14.38
C LEU A 25 -9.25 10.18 -14.66
N GLN A 26 -9.72 10.36 -15.89
CA GLN A 26 -11.09 10.03 -16.29
C GLN A 26 -11.38 8.53 -16.17
N GLU A 27 -10.44 7.66 -16.63
CA GLU A 27 -10.57 6.22 -16.47
C GLU A 27 -10.63 5.80 -15.02
N VAL A 28 -9.88 6.48 -14.14
CA VAL A 28 -9.94 6.23 -12.69
C VAL A 28 -11.31 6.60 -12.14
N GLN A 29 -11.86 7.74 -12.54
CA GLN A 29 -13.20 8.18 -12.11
C GLN A 29 -14.28 7.19 -12.57
N ASP A 30 -14.26 6.79 -13.84
CA ASP A 30 -15.26 5.88 -14.43
C ASP A 30 -15.22 4.48 -13.79
N ARG A 31 -14.04 4.04 -13.37
CA ARG A 31 -13.83 2.71 -12.75
C ARG A 31 -13.88 2.72 -11.22
N PHE A 32 -13.96 3.89 -10.62
CA PHE A 32 -14.05 4.00 -9.17
C PHE A 32 -15.32 3.32 -8.65
N VAL A 33 -15.17 2.49 -7.62
CA VAL A 33 -16.28 1.89 -6.90
C VAL A 33 -16.50 2.65 -5.61
N ASP A 34 -17.59 3.42 -5.56
CA ASP A 34 -17.94 4.17 -4.36
C ASP A 34 -18.52 3.24 -3.30
N LEU A 35 -17.82 3.11 -2.20
CA LEU A 35 -18.19 2.28 -1.05
C LEU A 35 -18.84 3.06 0.09
N SER A 36 -19.07 4.36 -0.07
CA SER A 36 -19.60 5.23 0.99
C SER A 36 -20.92 4.73 1.59
N ARG A 37 -21.67 3.92 0.85
CA ARG A 37 -22.96 3.33 1.28
C ARG A 37 -22.81 2.06 2.12
N TYR A 38 -21.63 1.42 2.15
CA TYR A 38 -21.42 0.08 2.70
C TYR A 38 -20.53 0.03 3.94
N THR A 39 -19.90 1.14 4.28
CA THR A 39 -19.05 1.22 5.45
C THR A 39 -19.82 1.78 6.62
N ALA A 40 -20.34 0.88 7.46
CA ALA A 40 -20.91 1.26 8.75
C ALA A 40 -19.79 1.76 9.70
N ALA A 41 -20.04 2.93 10.31
CA ALA A 41 -19.32 3.42 11.46
C ALA A 41 -17.78 3.51 11.34
N GLY A 42 -17.26 4.49 10.60
CA GLY A 42 -15.88 4.98 10.77
C GLY A 42 -14.85 4.47 9.78
N GLY A 43 -15.17 3.50 8.92
CA GLY A 43 -14.31 3.07 7.82
C GLY A 43 -14.37 4.02 6.61
N LEU A 44 -14.03 3.55 5.46
CA LEU A 44 -13.94 4.18 4.12
C LEU A 44 -15.00 5.24 3.71
N ALA A 45 -15.95 5.58 4.57
CA ALA A 45 -17.08 6.47 4.34
C ALA A 45 -16.72 7.96 4.17
N SER A 46 -15.47 8.29 3.90
CA SER A 46 -15.20 9.64 3.43
C SER A 46 -15.61 9.75 1.98
N ARG A 47 -16.46 10.71 1.74
CA ARG A 47 -16.74 11.11 0.38
C ARG A 47 -15.41 11.34 -0.36
N PRO A 48 -15.32 10.94 -1.64
CA PRO A 48 -14.13 11.19 -2.45
C PRO A 48 -13.68 12.67 -2.48
N ASP A 49 -14.57 13.54 -2.08
CA ASP A 49 -14.46 15.01 -2.06
C ASP A 49 -14.10 15.56 -0.67
N ASP A 50 -13.83 14.67 0.32
CA ASP A 50 -13.46 15.11 1.67
C ASP A 50 -12.07 15.75 1.67
N ARG A 51 -12.05 17.08 1.51
CA ARG A 51 -10.83 17.90 1.50
C ARG A 51 -10.15 18.05 2.83
N THR A 52 -10.68 17.46 3.89
CA THR A 52 -10.01 17.44 5.20
C THR A 52 -8.90 16.40 5.25
N VAL A 53 -8.99 15.36 4.42
CA VAL A 53 -8.02 14.26 4.37
C VAL A 53 -6.66 14.75 3.86
N ARG A 54 -5.60 14.37 4.56
CA ARG A 54 -4.20 14.63 4.20
C ARG A 54 -3.35 13.38 4.14
N VAL A 55 -3.72 12.35 4.86
CA VAL A 55 -2.95 11.10 4.92
C VAL A 55 -3.86 9.93 4.62
N LEU A 56 -3.60 9.25 3.51
CA LEU A 56 -4.21 7.99 3.14
C LEU A 56 -3.33 6.85 3.63
N VAL A 57 -3.87 6.03 4.52
CA VAL A 57 -3.13 4.93 5.15
C VAL A 57 -3.67 3.59 4.70
N GLY A 58 -2.81 2.62 4.47
CA GLY A 58 -3.23 1.25 4.22
C GLY A 58 -2.14 0.36 3.63
N ARG A 59 -2.43 -0.94 3.56
CA ARG A 59 -1.56 -1.95 2.97
C ARG A 59 -1.37 -1.72 1.46
N LYS A 60 -0.37 -2.37 0.87
CA LYS A 60 -0.20 -2.40 -0.59
C LYS A 60 -1.42 -3.09 -1.23
N GLY A 61 -1.98 -2.48 -2.29
CA GLY A 61 -3.13 -3.04 -3.01
C GLY A 61 -4.52 -2.65 -2.48
N VAL A 62 -4.64 -1.91 -1.37
CA VAL A 62 -5.95 -1.47 -0.81
C VAL A 62 -6.59 -0.31 -1.59
N GLY A 63 -5.88 0.28 -2.56
CA GLY A 63 -6.42 1.34 -3.42
C GLY A 63 -6.01 2.77 -3.02
N LYS A 64 -4.96 2.97 -2.20
CA LYS A 64 -4.46 4.32 -1.82
C LYS A 64 -4.30 5.24 -3.03
N THR A 65 -3.58 4.79 -4.05
CA THR A 65 -3.35 5.51 -5.31
C THR A 65 -4.66 5.92 -5.99
N ILE A 66 -5.65 5.04 -6.04
CA ILE A 66 -6.95 5.32 -6.65
C ILE A 66 -7.69 6.43 -5.88
N TYR A 67 -7.67 6.39 -4.54
CA TYR A 67 -8.26 7.45 -3.72
C TYR A 67 -7.51 8.77 -3.87
N LEU A 68 -6.16 8.74 -3.88
CA LEU A 68 -5.35 9.94 -4.09
C LEU A 68 -5.67 10.61 -5.43
N ARG A 69 -5.74 9.81 -6.50
CA ARG A 69 -6.10 10.31 -7.84
C ARG A 69 -7.54 10.84 -7.90
N ARG A 70 -8.44 10.24 -7.13
CA ARG A 70 -9.82 10.76 -7.02
C ARG A 70 -9.84 12.12 -6.34
N PHE A 71 -9.07 12.31 -5.25
CA PHE A 71 -8.92 13.62 -4.62
C PHE A 71 -8.28 14.65 -5.57
N GLN A 72 -7.23 14.25 -6.30
CA GLN A 72 -6.60 15.11 -7.30
C GLN A 72 -7.63 15.55 -8.36
N ALA A 73 -8.37 14.61 -8.95
CA ALA A 73 -9.38 14.91 -9.96
C ALA A 73 -10.45 15.88 -9.43
N SER A 74 -10.97 15.63 -8.22
CA SER A 74 -11.95 16.52 -7.61
C SER A 74 -11.43 17.94 -7.34
N ALA A 75 -10.14 18.10 -7.04
CA ALA A 75 -9.52 19.41 -6.88
C ALA A 75 -9.22 20.08 -8.23
N SER A 76 -8.82 19.30 -9.25
CA SER A 76 -8.53 19.83 -10.60
C SER A 76 -9.78 20.32 -11.33
N ASP A 77 -10.96 19.86 -10.93
CA ASP A 77 -12.24 20.31 -11.49
C ASP A 77 -12.67 21.71 -10.96
N GLU A 78 -11.89 22.31 -10.04
CA GLU A 78 -12.18 23.61 -9.48
C GLU A 78 -11.19 24.69 -9.93
N ASP A 79 -11.68 25.70 -10.62
CA ASP A 79 -10.88 26.85 -11.07
C ASP A 79 -10.29 27.68 -9.92
N SER A 80 -10.81 27.53 -8.70
CA SER A 80 -10.39 28.30 -7.53
C SER A 80 -9.23 27.71 -6.76
N VAL A 81 -8.71 26.54 -7.15
CA VAL A 81 -7.58 25.86 -6.49
C VAL A 81 -6.54 25.43 -7.50
N PHE A 82 -5.29 25.30 -7.05
CA PHE A 82 -4.24 24.66 -7.83
C PHE A 82 -4.03 23.23 -7.34
N ALA A 83 -4.16 22.27 -8.24
CA ALA A 83 -3.86 20.87 -8.00
C ALA A 83 -2.65 20.45 -8.84
N ALA A 84 -1.53 20.16 -8.19
CA ALA A 84 -0.35 19.64 -8.86
C ALA A 84 -0.57 18.21 -9.39
N ASP A 85 0.25 17.81 -10.35
CA ASP A 85 0.28 16.42 -10.77
C ASP A 85 0.73 15.50 -9.63
N ARG A 86 0.21 14.28 -9.66
CA ARG A 86 0.58 13.24 -8.69
C ARG A 86 2.05 12.85 -8.88
N GLU A 87 2.80 12.89 -7.81
CA GLU A 87 4.18 12.42 -7.78
C GLU A 87 4.23 10.92 -7.47
N ALA A 88 4.92 10.15 -8.29
CA ALA A 88 4.99 8.70 -8.19
C ALA A 88 6.41 8.13 -8.24
N ASP A 89 7.43 8.97 -8.45
CA ASP A 89 8.84 8.57 -8.54
C ASP A 89 9.57 8.93 -7.24
N PRO A 90 9.55 8.05 -6.22
CA PRO A 90 10.13 8.32 -4.91
C PRO A 90 11.65 8.46 -4.99
N PRO A 91 12.28 9.02 -3.95
CA PRO A 91 13.74 9.06 -3.85
C PRO A 91 14.36 7.68 -4.01
N ALA A 92 15.59 7.62 -4.51
CA ALA A 92 16.31 6.37 -4.64
C ALA A 92 16.46 5.66 -3.28
N THR A 93 16.37 4.33 -3.26
CA THR A 93 16.52 3.55 -2.03
C THR A 93 17.92 3.78 -1.41
N GLU A 94 18.94 3.99 -2.23
CA GLU A 94 20.30 4.33 -1.82
C GLU A 94 20.35 5.62 -0.98
N ASP A 95 19.60 6.64 -1.37
CA ASP A 95 19.48 7.89 -0.62
C ASP A 95 18.80 7.66 0.74
N VAL A 96 17.75 6.84 0.75
CA VAL A 96 17.04 6.49 1.99
C VAL A 96 17.92 5.71 2.95
N LEU A 97 18.70 4.76 2.44
CA LEU A 97 19.68 4.00 3.23
C LEU A 97 20.77 4.91 3.77
N ARG A 98 21.34 5.78 2.92
CA ARG A 98 22.39 6.71 3.30
C ARG A 98 21.97 7.62 4.46
N VAL A 99 20.80 8.19 4.43
CA VAL A 99 20.25 8.97 5.54
C VAL A 99 20.15 8.13 6.81
N GLY A 100 19.66 6.89 6.70
CA GLY A 100 19.55 5.97 7.81
C GLY A 100 20.91 5.57 8.42
N GLN A 101 21.97 5.58 7.61
CA GLN A 101 23.36 5.29 8.07
C GLN A 101 24.05 6.51 8.68
N LEU A 102 23.75 7.71 8.17
CA LEU A 102 24.34 8.96 8.67
C LEU A 102 23.79 9.38 10.04
N PHE A 103 22.58 9.00 10.38
CA PHE A 103 21.91 9.42 11.61
C PHE A 103 21.54 8.21 12.47
N ASP A 104 21.61 8.37 13.78
CA ASP A 104 21.20 7.32 14.71
C ASP A 104 19.68 7.09 14.70
N ASN A 105 19.27 5.96 15.30
CA ASN A 105 17.86 5.56 15.35
C ASN A 105 16.93 6.58 16.02
N LYS A 106 17.45 7.44 16.88
CA LYS A 106 16.64 8.43 17.62
C LYS A 106 16.37 9.66 16.76
N THR A 107 17.36 10.09 15.96
CA THR A 107 17.31 11.35 15.22
C THR A 107 16.91 11.20 13.75
N VAL A 108 17.01 10.00 13.17
CA VAL A 108 16.75 9.76 11.75
C VAL A 108 15.31 10.13 11.32
N THR A 109 14.30 9.88 12.17
CA THR A 109 12.90 10.24 11.86
C THR A 109 12.71 11.77 11.84
N GLU A 110 13.32 12.48 12.78
CA GLU A 110 13.29 13.95 12.83
C GLU A 110 14.05 14.56 11.65
N THR A 111 15.17 13.96 11.26
CA THR A 111 15.91 14.36 10.06
C THR A 111 15.06 14.21 8.81
N TRP A 112 14.35 13.08 8.65
CA TRP A 112 13.41 12.89 7.55
C TRP A 112 12.26 13.89 7.59
N GLN A 113 11.73 14.23 8.77
CA GLN A 113 10.71 15.26 8.89
C GLN A 113 11.22 16.62 8.38
N LEU A 114 12.46 16.99 8.68
CA LEU A 114 13.07 18.21 8.17
C LEU A 114 13.31 18.15 6.65
N ILE A 115 13.80 17.03 6.13
CA ILE A 115 14.00 16.85 4.68
C ILE A 115 12.68 17.07 3.95
N TRP A 116 11.59 16.42 4.38
CA TRP A 116 10.27 16.59 3.77
C TRP A 116 9.77 18.02 3.87
N ARG A 117 9.96 18.68 5.03
CA ARG A 117 9.61 20.10 5.21
C ARG A 117 10.26 20.97 4.15
N ARG A 118 11.58 20.84 3.99
CA ARG A 118 12.34 21.65 3.05
C ARG A 118 11.98 21.35 1.61
N ALA A 119 11.80 20.09 1.28
CA ALA A 119 11.37 19.68 -0.05
C ALA A 119 9.97 20.22 -0.41
N ILE A 120 9.00 20.15 0.52
CA ILE A 120 7.66 20.71 0.32
C ILE A 120 7.72 22.24 0.15
N GLN A 121 8.51 22.95 0.97
CA GLN A 121 8.68 24.40 0.85
C GLN A 121 9.31 24.79 -0.50
N ARG A 122 10.36 24.06 -0.95
CA ARG A 122 11.03 24.28 -2.23
C ARG A 122 10.09 24.01 -3.40
N SER A 123 9.35 22.91 -3.36
CA SER A 123 8.37 22.56 -4.39
C SER A 123 7.26 23.61 -4.48
N ALA A 124 6.66 24.00 -3.36
CA ALA A 124 5.63 25.04 -3.35
C ALA A 124 6.13 26.39 -3.91
N MET A 125 7.34 26.79 -3.54
CA MET A 125 7.97 28.00 -4.09
C MET A 125 8.21 27.88 -5.61
N SER A 126 8.68 26.73 -6.09
CA SER A 126 8.90 26.53 -7.53
C SER A 126 7.60 26.58 -8.33
N GLN A 127 6.50 26.01 -7.80
CA GLN A 127 5.17 26.10 -8.41
C GLN A 127 4.72 27.58 -8.53
N LEU A 128 4.81 28.34 -7.43
CA LEU A 128 4.41 29.74 -7.40
C LEU A 128 5.19 30.61 -8.38
N LEU A 129 6.49 30.39 -8.50
CA LEU A 129 7.36 31.23 -9.34
C LEU A 129 7.39 30.84 -10.82
N CYS A 130 7.22 29.54 -11.12
CA CYS A 130 7.37 29.02 -12.48
C CYS A 130 6.03 28.98 -13.25
N LEU A 131 4.89 28.86 -12.56
CA LEU A 131 3.58 28.88 -13.23
C LEU A 131 3.07 30.32 -13.38
N PRO A 132 2.93 30.84 -14.62
CA PRO A 132 2.56 32.25 -14.84
C PRO A 132 1.29 32.65 -14.11
N TRP A 133 0.23 31.84 -14.20
CA TRP A 133 -1.04 32.16 -13.59
C TRP A 133 -1.01 32.17 -12.05
N LEU A 134 -0.16 31.38 -11.39
CA LEU A 134 0.06 31.48 -9.94
C LEU A 134 0.88 32.71 -9.59
N ARG A 135 1.94 32.96 -10.35
CA ARG A 135 2.83 34.10 -10.17
C ARG A 135 2.08 35.43 -10.29
N ASP A 136 1.13 35.52 -11.20
CA ASP A 136 0.35 36.74 -11.46
C ASP A 136 -0.56 37.13 -10.27
N HIS A 137 -0.77 36.24 -9.29
CA HIS A 137 -1.42 36.54 -8.02
C HIS A 137 -0.48 37.12 -6.96
N LEU A 138 0.85 37.04 -7.16
CA LEU A 138 1.82 37.48 -6.17
C LEU A 138 2.10 38.98 -6.27
N GLU A 139 2.21 39.64 -5.12
CA GLU A 139 2.79 40.97 -5.09
C GLU A 139 4.22 40.95 -5.65
N PRO A 140 4.62 41.91 -6.51
CA PRO A 140 5.96 41.93 -7.11
C PRO A 140 7.10 41.82 -6.09
N GLU A 141 7.00 42.54 -4.97
CA GLU A 141 8.00 42.48 -3.89
C GLU A 141 8.13 41.07 -3.32
N VAL A 142 7.02 40.35 -3.11
CA VAL A 142 7.03 38.99 -2.59
C VAL A 142 7.66 38.01 -3.58
N ALA A 143 7.31 38.16 -4.88
CA ALA A 143 7.88 37.32 -5.93
C ALA A 143 9.40 37.54 -6.07
N ASP A 144 9.85 38.81 -5.99
CA ASP A 144 11.29 39.15 -6.09
C ASP A 144 12.07 38.66 -4.86
N ARG A 145 11.52 38.81 -3.66
CA ARG A 145 12.10 38.23 -2.44
C ARG A 145 12.28 36.72 -2.53
N LEU A 146 11.22 36.00 -2.90
CA LEU A 146 11.30 34.55 -3.04
C LEU A 146 12.31 34.12 -4.11
N ARG A 147 12.48 34.91 -5.18
CA ARG A 147 13.40 34.60 -6.27
C ARG A 147 14.86 34.89 -5.94
N LEU A 148 15.14 35.97 -5.22
CA LEU A 148 16.49 36.50 -5.08
C LEU A 148 17.15 36.16 -3.72
N ASP A 149 16.40 36.23 -2.64
CA ASP A 149 16.97 36.14 -1.30
C ASP A 149 17.27 34.70 -0.86
N PHE A 150 16.63 33.70 -1.48
CA PHE A 150 16.74 32.31 -1.05
C PHE A 150 17.49 31.40 -2.04
N THR A 151 18.26 31.95 -2.96
CA THR A 151 19.03 31.19 -3.96
C THR A 151 20.05 30.22 -3.35
N GLY A 152 20.53 30.48 -2.14
CA GLY A 152 21.41 29.57 -1.38
C GLY A 152 20.68 28.35 -0.80
N LEU A 153 19.37 28.44 -0.62
CA LEU A 153 18.53 27.33 -0.09
C LEU A 153 17.75 26.62 -1.19
N VAL A 154 17.31 27.38 -2.19
CA VAL A 154 16.43 26.90 -3.26
C VAL A 154 17.08 27.23 -4.60
N PRO A 155 17.53 26.23 -5.36
CA PRO A 155 18.08 26.47 -6.69
C PRO A 155 17.04 27.16 -7.59
N ALA A 156 17.49 28.08 -8.43
CA ALA A 156 16.61 28.75 -9.40
C ALA A 156 16.02 27.71 -10.35
N ALA A 157 14.71 27.48 -10.28
CA ALA A 157 14.00 26.57 -11.16
C ALA A 157 13.41 27.35 -12.36
N ARG A 158 13.48 26.75 -13.55
CA ARG A 158 12.81 27.24 -14.76
C ARG A 158 11.45 26.59 -14.99
N THR A 159 11.21 25.46 -14.36
CA THR A 159 9.98 24.66 -14.41
C THR A 159 9.56 24.28 -13.00
N PRO A 160 8.26 24.06 -12.75
CA PRO A 160 7.77 23.54 -11.50
C PRO A 160 8.48 22.23 -11.13
N ARG A 161 8.89 22.10 -9.87
CA ARG A 161 9.63 20.92 -9.41
C ARG A 161 8.80 20.11 -8.42
N PRO A 162 8.67 18.80 -8.61
CA PRO A 162 7.98 17.93 -7.68
C PRO A 162 8.75 17.79 -6.35
N VAL A 163 8.04 17.45 -5.27
CA VAL A 163 8.63 17.29 -3.93
C VAL A 163 9.72 16.21 -3.93
N TYR A 164 9.53 15.11 -4.67
CA TYR A 164 10.53 14.05 -4.77
C TYR A 164 11.84 14.51 -5.40
N ALA A 165 11.77 15.33 -6.45
CA ALA A 165 12.96 15.91 -7.06
C ALA A 165 13.71 16.82 -6.07
N GLU A 166 12.97 17.56 -5.23
CA GLU A 166 13.58 18.40 -4.19
C GLU A 166 14.19 17.56 -3.06
N VAL A 167 13.60 16.41 -2.69
CA VAL A 167 14.21 15.47 -1.75
C VAL A 167 15.54 14.95 -2.32
N SER A 168 15.54 14.51 -3.58
CA SER A 168 16.76 14.00 -4.24
C SER A 168 17.85 15.05 -4.33
N ASP A 169 17.49 16.31 -4.62
CA ASP A 169 18.45 17.43 -4.65
C ASP A 169 19.05 17.73 -3.27
N ILE A 170 18.21 17.75 -2.22
CA ILE A 170 18.68 17.95 -0.85
C ILE A 170 19.67 16.85 -0.45
N LEU A 171 19.48 15.64 -0.93
CA LEU A 171 20.31 14.48 -0.61
C LEU A 171 21.51 14.32 -1.55
N GLY A 172 21.42 14.79 -2.80
CA GLY A 172 22.39 14.51 -3.87
C GLY A 172 23.83 15.01 -3.64
N GLY A 173 24.01 16.05 -2.81
CA GLY A 173 25.33 16.60 -2.49
C GLY A 173 25.87 16.24 -1.09
N VAL A 174 25.17 15.36 -0.35
CA VAL A 174 25.44 15.18 1.08
C VAL A 174 26.14 13.86 1.36
N HIS A 175 27.39 13.93 1.78
CA HIS A 175 28.19 12.78 2.22
C HIS A 175 28.49 12.79 3.73
N ALA A 176 28.00 13.79 4.47
CA ALA A 176 28.27 13.95 5.90
C ALA A 176 27.05 14.46 6.67
N ALA A 177 26.75 13.85 7.82
CA ALA A 177 25.60 14.18 8.66
C ALA A 177 25.57 15.65 9.10
N HIS A 178 26.72 16.22 9.45
CA HIS A 178 26.81 17.61 9.91
C HIS A 178 26.39 18.61 8.83
N ARG A 179 26.82 18.41 7.56
CA ARG A 179 26.46 19.29 6.44
C ARG A 179 24.97 19.25 6.14
N LEU A 180 24.37 18.06 6.15
CA LEU A 180 22.92 17.94 5.97
C LEU A 180 22.19 18.63 7.13
N SER A 181 22.60 18.40 8.37
CA SER A 181 22.00 19.03 9.54
C SER A 181 22.11 20.56 9.49
N GLU A 182 23.25 21.08 9.07
CA GLU A 182 23.52 22.52 8.91
C GLU A 182 22.60 23.13 7.83
N HIS A 183 22.51 22.48 6.67
CA HIS A 183 21.61 22.90 5.60
C HIS A 183 20.13 22.88 6.05
N LEU A 184 19.66 21.79 6.64
CA LEU A 184 18.26 21.64 7.06
C LEU A 184 17.84 22.62 8.17
N LYS A 185 18.78 23.05 9.01
CA LYS A 185 18.58 23.96 10.14
C LYS A 185 19.05 25.38 9.89
N HIS A 186 19.43 25.73 8.64
CA HIS A 186 19.86 27.08 8.32
C HIS A 186 18.78 28.10 8.70
N ARG A 187 19.19 29.25 9.24
CA ARG A 187 18.28 30.28 9.77
C ARG A 187 17.31 30.83 8.71
N ASP A 188 17.79 30.97 7.47
CA ASP A 188 17.01 31.57 6.39
C ASP A 188 15.77 30.73 6.00
N TRP A 189 15.66 29.48 6.47
CA TRP A 189 14.45 28.70 6.31
C TRP A 189 13.22 29.29 7.04
N ALA A 190 13.43 29.99 8.16
CA ALA A 190 12.35 30.66 8.86
C ALA A 190 11.83 31.86 8.06
N ASP A 191 12.75 32.61 7.46
CA ASP A 191 12.41 33.75 6.61
C ASP A 191 11.72 33.28 5.32
N LEU A 192 12.22 32.21 4.69
CA LEU A 192 11.55 31.60 3.54
C LEU A 192 10.12 31.14 3.89
N GLU A 193 9.93 30.48 5.04
CA GLU A 193 8.58 30.05 5.50
C GLU A 193 7.63 31.24 5.67
N TYR A 194 8.11 32.34 6.20
CA TYR A 194 7.35 33.58 6.35
C TYR A 194 6.93 34.17 4.98
N TRP A 195 7.89 34.33 4.05
CA TRP A 195 7.60 34.91 2.73
C TRP A 195 6.75 33.98 1.87
N LEU A 196 6.97 32.67 1.95
CA LEU A 196 6.12 31.67 1.30
C LEU A 196 4.68 31.73 1.85
N GLY A 197 4.53 31.90 3.17
CA GLY A 197 3.22 32.10 3.81
C GLY A 197 2.51 33.37 3.34
N LYS A 198 3.26 34.45 3.08
CA LYS A 198 2.72 35.68 2.50
C LYS A 198 2.25 35.44 1.06
N ALA A 199 3.08 34.80 0.23
CA ALA A 199 2.73 34.48 -1.15
C ALA A 199 1.49 33.58 -1.26
N LEU A 200 1.38 32.56 -0.42
CA LEU A 200 0.26 31.62 -0.44
C LEU A 200 -1.06 32.23 0.03
N ARG A 201 -1.04 33.34 0.77
CA ARG A 201 -2.30 34.04 1.15
C ARG A 201 -3.00 34.65 -0.06
N ASP A 202 -2.23 35.16 -0.99
CA ASP A 202 -2.74 35.85 -2.18
C ASP A 202 -3.01 34.88 -3.34
N ALA A 203 -2.26 33.77 -3.39
CA ALA A 203 -2.43 32.70 -4.38
C ALA A 203 -3.66 31.79 -4.07
N PRO A 204 -4.22 31.10 -5.07
CA PRO A 204 -5.18 30.02 -4.84
C PRO A 204 -4.65 28.95 -3.89
N PRO A 205 -5.51 28.24 -3.12
CA PRO A 205 -5.07 27.09 -2.33
C PRO A 205 -4.34 26.07 -3.20
N MET A 206 -3.18 25.62 -2.73
CA MET A 206 -2.31 24.71 -3.45
C MET A 206 -2.40 23.29 -2.90
N TYR A 207 -2.64 22.32 -3.78
CA TYR A 207 -2.67 20.90 -3.44
C TYR A 207 -1.50 20.16 -4.10
N LEU A 208 -0.70 19.49 -3.30
CA LEU A 208 0.39 18.59 -3.73
C LEU A 208 0.01 17.14 -3.37
N TYR A 209 0.29 16.20 -4.26
CA TYR A 209 -0.10 14.79 -4.14
C TYR A 209 1.12 13.88 -4.20
N ILE A 210 1.45 13.21 -3.09
CA ILE A 210 2.62 12.33 -2.96
C ILE A 210 2.15 10.88 -2.84
N ASP A 211 2.52 10.06 -3.83
CA ASP A 211 2.17 8.64 -3.91
C ASP A 211 3.43 7.77 -4.01
N ALA A 212 3.26 6.48 -4.11
CA ALA A 212 4.31 5.48 -4.38
C ALA A 212 5.48 5.43 -3.38
N VAL A 213 5.35 6.06 -2.20
CA VAL A 213 6.39 6.01 -1.15
C VAL A 213 6.67 4.57 -0.69
N ASP A 214 5.77 3.65 -0.97
CA ASP A 214 5.87 2.24 -0.57
C ASP A 214 6.35 1.29 -1.68
N ASP A 215 6.62 1.75 -2.89
CA ASP A 215 7.06 0.88 -4.00
C ASP A 215 8.43 0.23 -3.73
N HIS A 216 9.33 0.95 -3.09
CA HIS A 216 10.64 0.45 -2.69
C HIS A 216 10.69 -0.05 -1.24
N PHE A 217 9.57 -0.03 -0.52
CA PHE A 217 9.50 -0.44 0.90
C PHE A 217 10.07 -1.84 1.13
N GLN A 218 9.86 -2.76 0.17
CA GLN A 218 10.34 -4.13 0.27
C GLN A 218 11.87 -4.26 0.29
N ARG A 219 12.60 -3.30 -0.29
CA ARG A 219 14.06 -3.35 -0.38
C ARG A 219 14.76 -2.95 0.91
N ALA A 220 14.15 -2.04 1.69
CA ALA A 220 14.72 -1.54 2.94
C ALA A 220 13.60 -1.12 3.92
N PRO A 221 12.75 -2.05 4.41
CA PRO A 221 11.51 -1.73 5.10
C PRO A 221 11.69 -0.86 6.34
N MET A 222 12.72 -1.07 7.15
CA MET A 222 12.95 -0.29 8.36
C MET A 222 13.38 1.16 8.05
N TYR A 223 14.17 1.36 7.02
CA TYR A 223 14.60 2.70 6.59
C TYR A 223 13.45 3.46 5.95
N TRP A 224 12.68 2.81 5.09
CA TRP A 224 11.47 3.37 4.49
C TRP A 224 10.40 3.69 5.54
N LEU A 225 10.25 2.85 6.57
CA LEU A 225 9.35 3.12 7.70
C LEU A 225 9.68 4.47 8.37
N LYS A 226 10.95 4.75 8.61
CA LYS A 226 11.41 6.01 9.21
C LYS A 226 11.23 7.20 8.27
N CYS A 227 11.53 7.01 7.00
CA CYS A 227 11.30 8.00 5.95
C CYS A 227 9.82 8.40 5.87
N GLN A 228 8.91 7.44 5.77
CA GLN A 228 7.47 7.68 5.74
C GLN A 228 6.93 8.23 7.08
N LYS A 229 7.50 7.81 8.21
CA LYS A 229 7.13 8.38 9.52
C LYS A 229 7.50 9.85 9.61
N GLY A 230 8.66 10.24 9.08
CA GLY A 230 9.05 11.65 8.95
C GLY A 230 8.08 12.45 8.08
N LEU A 231 7.67 11.90 6.92
CA LEU A 231 6.65 12.50 6.05
C LEU A 231 5.31 12.68 6.79
N PHE A 232 4.82 11.61 7.43
CA PHE A 232 3.58 11.68 8.23
C PHE A 232 3.63 12.79 9.28
N LEU A 233 4.69 12.86 10.07
CA LEU A 233 4.85 13.86 11.12
C LEU A 233 4.91 15.28 10.54
N GLU A 234 5.56 15.46 9.38
CA GLU A 234 5.60 16.76 8.73
C GLU A 234 4.23 17.21 8.22
N ILE A 235 3.45 16.31 7.61
CA ILE A 235 2.08 16.63 7.18
C ILE A 235 1.21 17.05 8.39
N MET A 236 1.33 16.33 9.51
CA MET A 236 0.57 16.67 10.72
C MET A 236 1.03 18.00 11.36
N ARG A 237 2.33 18.35 11.24
CA ARG A 237 2.85 19.66 11.64
C ARG A 237 2.35 20.77 10.71
N LEU A 238 2.39 20.54 9.40
CA LEU A 238 1.95 21.50 8.39
C LEU A 238 0.50 21.94 8.65
N LEU A 239 -0.38 21.00 9.00
CA LEU A 239 -1.79 21.31 9.36
C LEU A 239 -1.94 22.29 10.51
N GLN A 240 -0.94 22.38 11.39
CA GLN A 240 -0.94 23.28 12.56
C GLN A 240 -0.23 24.61 12.26
N SER A 241 0.36 24.78 11.08
CA SER A 241 1.07 25.98 10.67
C SER A 241 0.20 26.89 9.82
N ASP A 242 0.58 28.17 9.73
CA ASP A 242 -0.10 29.12 8.84
C ASP A 242 -0.01 28.72 7.36
N LEU A 243 1.08 28.07 6.95
CA LEU A 243 1.21 27.51 5.60
C LEU A 243 0.11 26.49 5.30
N GLY A 244 -0.23 25.64 6.27
CA GLY A 244 -1.23 24.58 6.12
C GLY A 244 -2.65 25.05 5.86
N ARG A 245 -2.92 26.33 5.97
CA ARG A 245 -4.22 26.93 5.60
C ARG A 245 -4.40 27.02 4.09
N ARG A 246 -3.32 27.08 3.32
CA ARG A 246 -3.32 27.29 1.87
C ARG A 246 -2.48 26.27 1.12
N LEU A 247 -1.50 25.65 1.76
CA LEU A 247 -0.69 24.57 1.22
C LEU A 247 -1.17 23.22 1.78
N HIS A 248 -1.78 22.44 0.94
CA HIS A 248 -2.36 21.15 1.27
C HIS A 248 -1.53 20.04 0.61
N VAL A 249 -0.94 19.19 1.42
CA VAL A 249 -0.19 18.02 0.93
C VAL A 249 -0.96 16.76 1.29
N VAL A 250 -1.32 15.96 0.28
CA VAL A 250 -2.05 14.70 0.45
C VAL A 250 -1.10 13.56 0.12
N VAL A 251 -0.93 12.64 1.07
CA VAL A 251 0.09 11.59 0.98
C VAL A 251 -0.49 10.20 1.17
N CYS A 252 0.13 9.21 0.51
CA CYS A 252 -0.11 7.80 0.75
C CYS A 252 1.00 7.24 1.65
N VAL A 253 0.64 6.57 2.75
CA VAL A 253 1.60 5.90 3.64
C VAL A 253 1.16 4.47 3.98
N ARG A 254 2.11 3.64 4.42
CA ARG A 254 1.84 2.27 4.87
C ARG A 254 1.11 2.27 6.22
N ASP A 255 0.30 1.24 6.43
CA ASP A 255 -0.37 0.96 7.70
C ASP A 255 0.63 0.79 8.87
N LEU A 256 1.78 0.17 8.62
CA LEU A 256 2.87 0.04 9.60
C LEU A 256 3.38 1.39 10.12
N VAL A 257 3.35 2.43 9.28
CA VAL A 257 3.72 3.79 9.69
C VAL A 257 2.75 4.34 10.71
N LEU A 258 1.44 4.24 10.44
CA LEU A 258 0.41 4.66 11.39
C LEU A 258 0.50 3.87 12.69
N SER A 259 0.66 2.54 12.61
CA SER A 259 0.86 1.68 13.78
C SER A 259 2.04 2.14 14.63
N SER A 260 3.19 2.42 14.00
CA SER A 260 4.39 2.94 14.68
C SER A 260 4.14 4.30 15.35
N VAL A 261 3.34 5.19 14.71
CA VAL A 261 2.99 6.49 15.27
C VAL A 261 2.02 6.34 16.45
N LEU A 262 0.98 5.53 16.32
CA LEU A 262 -0.05 5.33 17.36
C LEU A 262 0.51 4.73 18.66
N ARG A 263 1.65 4.05 18.59
CA ARG A 263 2.36 3.48 19.75
C ARG A 263 3.38 4.43 20.36
N SER A 264 3.67 5.56 19.72
CA SER A 264 4.52 6.58 20.32
C SER A 264 3.76 7.35 21.42
N GLU A 265 4.50 8.03 22.28
CA GLU A 265 3.95 8.86 23.38
C GLU A 265 2.86 9.83 22.93
N HIS A 266 2.94 10.28 21.68
CA HIS A 266 1.98 11.24 21.10
C HIS A 266 0.89 10.58 20.24
N GLY A 267 0.83 9.25 20.21
CA GLY A 267 -0.06 8.49 19.33
C GLY A 267 -1.55 8.78 19.53
N SER A 268 -1.96 9.08 20.78
CA SER A 268 -3.36 9.33 21.12
C SER A 268 -3.98 10.49 20.33
N ARG A 269 -3.20 11.52 19.98
CA ARG A 269 -3.65 12.69 19.20
C ARG A 269 -4.04 12.36 17.77
N TYR A 270 -3.48 11.26 17.21
CA TYR A 270 -3.68 10.90 15.81
C TYR A 270 -4.77 9.84 15.63
N ARG A 271 -5.17 9.13 16.69
CA ARG A 271 -6.13 8.03 16.62
C ARG A 271 -7.49 8.41 16.05
N ARG A 272 -7.94 9.62 16.27
CA ARG A 272 -9.23 10.15 15.81
C ARG A 272 -9.09 11.39 14.93
N SER A 273 -7.94 11.58 14.30
CA SER A 273 -7.70 12.74 13.44
C SER A 273 -8.59 12.67 12.20
N PRO A 274 -9.36 13.71 11.88
CA PRO A 274 -10.17 13.75 10.66
C PRO A 274 -9.29 13.82 9.39
N HIS A 275 -8.00 14.17 9.54
CA HIS A 275 -7.06 14.31 8.44
C HIS A 275 -6.42 12.98 8.03
N ILE A 276 -6.63 11.91 8.78
CA ILE A 276 -6.10 10.59 8.51
C ILE A 276 -7.24 9.68 8.07
N ARG A 277 -7.08 9.09 6.89
CA ARG A 277 -8.03 8.11 6.38
C ARG A 277 -7.33 6.77 6.22
N LEU A 278 -7.79 5.81 7.00
CA LEU A 278 -7.36 4.43 6.86
C LEU A 278 -8.27 3.71 5.86
N LEU A 279 -7.63 3.07 4.89
CA LEU A 279 -8.30 2.23 3.91
C LEU A 279 -8.24 0.77 4.38
N GLU A 280 -9.34 0.33 4.98
CA GLU A 280 -9.55 -1.06 5.40
C GLU A 280 -10.73 -1.66 4.63
N TRP A 281 -10.59 -2.93 4.33
CA TRP A 281 -11.59 -3.73 3.65
C TRP A 281 -12.00 -4.88 4.53
N ASP A 282 -13.28 -5.06 4.70
CA ASP A 282 -13.88 -6.24 5.32
C ASP A 282 -14.53 -7.13 4.26
N ILE A 283 -14.98 -8.29 4.67
CA ILE A 283 -15.63 -9.26 3.78
C ILE A 283 -16.87 -8.67 3.06
N ARG A 284 -17.57 -7.73 3.69
CA ARG A 284 -18.77 -7.12 3.11
C ARG A 284 -18.41 -6.11 2.03
N SER A 285 -17.50 -5.21 2.33
CA SER A 285 -17.05 -4.18 1.39
C SER A 285 -16.33 -4.78 0.18
N ILE A 286 -15.51 -5.82 0.39
CA ILE A 286 -14.82 -6.49 -0.72
C ILE A 286 -15.76 -7.36 -1.55
N GLY A 287 -16.77 -8.00 -0.92
CA GLY A 287 -17.82 -8.72 -1.62
C GLY A 287 -18.65 -7.78 -2.50
N TYR A 288 -19.01 -6.61 -1.97
CA TYR A 288 -19.66 -5.58 -2.78
C TYR A 288 -18.77 -5.09 -3.93
N PHE A 289 -17.49 -4.88 -3.69
CA PHE A 289 -16.53 -4.51 -4.74
C PHE A 289 -16.49 -5.56 -5.85
N LEU A 290 -16.42 -6.85 -5.50
CA LEU A 290 -16.49 -7.95 -6.46
C LEU A 290 -17.79 -7.90 -7.27
N ALA A 291 -18.94 -7.78 -6.59
CA ALA A 291 -20.25 -7.70 -7.25
C ALA A 291 -20.36 -6.52 -8.23
N GLU A 292 -19.87 -5.34 -7.84
CA GLU A 292 -19.83 -4.16 -8.72
C GLU A 292 -18.92 -4.34 -9.93
N LYS A 293 -17.77 -5.00 -9.76
CA LYS A 293 -16.90 -5.35 -10.87
C LYS A 293 -17.56 -6.31 -11.85
N ILE A 294 -18.23 -7.36 -11.34
CA ILE A 294 -18.99 -8.31 -12.16
C ILE A 294 -20.13 -7.60 -12.90
N ARG A 295 -20.85 -6.70 -12.25
CA ARG A 295 -21.97 -5.94 -12.86
C ARG A 295 -21.53 -5.10 -14.06
N ARG A 296 -20.27 -4.65 -14.08
CA ARG A 296 -19.69 -3.84 -15.15
C ARG A 296 -19.08 -4.67 -16.28
N LEU A 297 -19.09 -6.00 -16.17
CA LEU A 297 -18.55 -6.87 -17.23
C LEU A 297 -19.40 -6.80 -18.49
N GLY A 298 -18.72 -6.72 -19.62
CA GLY A 298 -19.36 -6.89 -20.94
C GLY A 298 -19.79 -8.34 -21.17
N ALA A 299 -20.80 -8.53 -22.00
CA ALA A 299 -21.35 -9.86 -22.34
C ALA A 299 -20.29 -10.85 -22.87
N ALA A 300 -19.17 -10.36 -23.44
CA ALA A 300 -18.06 -11.19 -23.90
C ALA A 300 -17.41 -12.01 -22.77
N PHE A 301 -17.46 -11.50 -21.54
CA PHE A 301 -16.88 -12.12 -20.34
C PHE A 301 -17.94 -12.78 -19.45
N MET A 302 -19.10 -13.13 -19.97
CA MET A 302 -20.18 -13.80 -19.24
C MET A 302 -20.57 -15.10 -19.93
N LEU A 303 -20.57 -16.23 -19.19
CA LEU A 303 -21.02 -17.53 -19.72
C LEU A 303 -22.54 -17.60 -19.87
N GLN A 304 -23.28 -16.90 -18.99
CA GLN A 304 -24.73 -16.79 -19.03
C GLN A 304 -25.18 -15.32 -18.93
N PRO A 305 -25.08 -14.51 -20.02
CA PRO A 305 -25.38 -13.07 -19.96
C PRO A 305 -26.84 -12.73 -19.57
N SER A 306 -27.75 -13.68 -19.63
CA SER A 306 -29.13 -13.54 -19.20
C SER A 306 -29.33 -13.62 -17.68
N LYS A 307 -28.30 -14.06 -16.95
CA LYS A 307 -28.25 -14.13 -15.49
C LYS A 307 -27.43 -12.99 -14.92
N SER A 308 -27.62 -12.70 -13.65
CA SER A 308 -26.89 -11.63 -12.93
C SER A 308 -25.80 -12.20 -12.02
N GLY A 309 -24.86 -11.32 -11.62
CA GLY A 309 -23.83 -11.63 -10.62
C GLY A 309 -22.95 -12.81 -11.01
N ILE A 310 -22.57 -13.60 -10.01
CA ILE A 310 -21.64 -14.72 -10.17
C ILE A 310 -22.17 -15.80 -11.11
N GLU A 311 -23.49 -16.04 -11.09
CA GLU A 311 -24.14 -17.01 -11.99
C GLU A 311 -24.02 -16.58 -13.45
N GLY A 312 -24.26 -15.30 -13.74
CA GLY A 312 -24.09 -14.76 -15.09
C GLY A 312 -22.65 -14.86 -15.56
N TRP A 313 -21.71 -14.53 -14.69
CA TRP A 313 -20.27 -14.53 -14.98
C TRP A 313 -19.72 -15.93 -15.22
N LEU A 314 -19.87 -16.84 -14.24
CA LEU A 314 -19.22 -18.16 -14.25
C LEU A 314 -20.19 -19.32 -14.60
N GLY A 315 -21.49 -19.03 -14.79
CA GLY A 315 -22.50 -20.02 -15.11
C GLY A 315 -22.87 -20.93 -13.94
N ARG A 316 -22.50 -20.54 -12.70
CA ARG A 316 -22.71 -21.34 -11.48
C ARG A 316 -22.69 -20.47 -10.23
N THR A 317 -23.25 -20.97 -9.13
CA THR A 317 -23.30 -20.29 -7.82
C THR A 317 -22.54 -21.02 -6.72
N THR A 318 -22.29 -22.32 -6.89
CA THR A 318 -21.64 -23.17 -5.88
C THR A 318 -20.45 -23.92 -6.47
N ILE A 319 -19.52 -24.32 -5.59
CA ILE A 319 -18.38 -25.20 -5.88
C ILE A 319 -18.24 -26.22 -4.76
N GLY A 320 -17.91 -27.48 -5.12
CA GLY A 320 -17.65 -28.51 -4.13
C GLY A 320 -16.39 -28.18 -3.29
N ASN A 321 -16.45 -28.42 -1.99
CA ASN A 321 -15.30 -28.35 -1.09
C ASN A 321 -14.91 -29.80 -0.67
N PRO A 322 -13.91 -30.43 -1.34
CA PRO A 322 -13.58 -31.82 -1.08
C PRO A 322 -13.09 -32.09 0.35
N ALA A 323 -12.42 -31.11 0.95
CA ALA A 323 -11.88 -31.25 2.30
C ALA A 323 -12.98 -31.32 3.37
N ARG A 324 -14.19 -30.84 3.07
CA ARG A 324 -15.36 -30.82 3.98
C ARG A 324 -16.51 -31.69 3.52
N GLY A 325 -16.50 -32.16 2.29
CA GLY A 325 -17.60 -32.89 1.70
C GLY A 325 -18.89 -32.06 1.54
N VAL A 326 -18.77 -30.72 1.40
CA VAL A 326 -19.92 -29.80 1.27
C VAL A 326 -19.75 -28.91 0.04
N GLU A 327 -20.85 -28.32 -0.42
CA GLU A 327 -20.81 -27.24 -1.39
C GLU A 327 -20.70 -25.88 -0.67
N GLU A 328 -19.90 -24.98 -1.25
CA GLU A 328 -19.76 -23.60 -0.80
C GLU A 328 -20.13 -22.61 -1.91
N HIS A 329 -20.49 -21.37 -1.56
CA HIS A 329 -20.72 -20.34 -2.56
C HIS A 329 -19.43 -19.96 -3.27
N VAL A 330 -19.49 -19.78 -4.59
CA VAL A 330 -18.30 -19.41 -5.39
C VAL A 330 -17.72 -18.08 -4.94
N GLU A 331 -18.55 -17.11 -4.55
CA GLU A 331 -18.07 -15.82 -4.02
C GLU A 331 -17.19 -16.02 -2.78
N ASP A 332 -17.64 -16.84 -1.82
CA ASP A 332 -16.88 -17.14 -0.60
C ASP A 332 -15.59 -17.89 -0.93
N TYR A 333 -15.68 -18.84 -1.89
CA TYR A 333 -14.52 -19.56 -2.38
C TYR A 333 -13.47 -18.60 -3.00
N LEU A 334 -13.87 -17.66 -3.84
CA LEU A 334 -12.97 -16.70 -4.45
C LEU A 334 -12.34 -15.78 -3.40
N LEU A 335 -13.17 -15.16 -2.56
CA LEU A 335 -12.71 -14.14 -1.61
C LEU A 335 -11.79 -14.71 -0.55
N ARG A 336 -11.97 -15.93 -0.08
CA ARG A 336 -11.07 -16.52 0.92
C ARG A 336 -9.64 -16.76 0.40
N HIS A 337 -9.44 -16.84 -0.93
CA HIS A 337 -8.12 -16.97 -1.54
C HIS A 337 -7.45 -15.62 -1.82
N THR A 338 -8.12 -14.51 -1.51
CA THR A 338 -7.58 -13.15 -1.58
C THR A 338 -7.24 -12.65 -0.18
N ARG A 339 -6.44 -11.59 -0.11
CA ARG A 339 -6.15 -10.86 1.13
C ARG A 339 -7.31 -9.92 1.54
N LEU A 340 -8.47 -10.06 0.93
CA LEU A 340 -9.62 -9.15 1.04
C LEU A 340 -9.24 -7.71 0.66
N ILE A 341 -8.46 -7.54 -0.41
CA ILE A 341 -8.08 -6.23 -0.95
C ILE A 341 -8.44 -6.11 -2.44
N PRO A 342 -8.72 -4.91 -2.94
CA PRO A 342 -9.15 -4.69 -4.32
C PRO A 342 -8.20 -5.23 -5.38
N ARG A 343 -6.88 -5.11 -5.20
CA ARG A 343 -5.88 -5.62 -6.15
C ARG A 343 -6.05 -7.11 -6.39
N ASP A 344 -6.17 -7.90 -5.32
CA ASP A 344 -6.30 -9.35 -5.43
C ASP A 344 -7.60 -9.75 -6.14
N VAL A 345 -8.69 -9.03 -5.88
CA VAL A 345 -9.98 -9.25 -6.56
C VAL A 345 -9.87 -8.90 -8.05
N VAL A 346 -9.14 -7.84 -8.39
CA VAL A 346 -8.91 -7.44 -9.79
C VAL A 346 -8.05 -8.48 -10.51
N ASP A 347 -6.94 -8.92 -9.91
CA ASP A 347 -6.05 -9.93 -10.49
C ASP A 347 -6.79 -11.25 -10.72
N LEU A 348 -7.50 -11.73 -9.69
CA LEU A 348 -8.29 -12.96 -9.76
C LEU A 348 -9.43 -12.83 -10.79
N GLY A 349 -10.11 -11.68 -10.81
CA GLY A 349 -11.18 -11.40 -11.75
C GLY A 349 -10.71 -11.37 -13.20
N ASN A 350 -9.58 -10.76 -13.47
CA ASN A 350 -8.98 -10.74 -14.81
C ASN A 350 -8.59 -12.15 -15.28
N ALA A 351 -7.92 -12.94 -14.43
CA ALA A 351 -7.55 -14.32 -14.76
C ALA A 351 -8.78 -15.21 -15.04
N LEU A 352 -9.84 -15.03 -14.27
CA LEU A 352 -11.10 -15.76 -14.52
C LEU A 352 -11.79 -15.28 -15.79
N CYS A 353 -11.74 -14.00 -16.14
CA CYS A 353 -12.31 -13.49 -17.39
C CYS A 353 -11.60 -14.05 -18.63
N GLU A 354 -10.28 -14.28 -18.57
CA GLU A 354 -9.53 -14.98 -19.63
C GLU A 354 -10.09 -16.39 -19.84
N GLN A 355 -10.30 -17.15 -18.76
CA GLN A 355 -10.87 -18.49 -18.84
C GLN A 355 -12.33 -18.52 -19.30
N VAL A 356 -13.10 -17.51 -18.89
CA VAL A 356 -14.49 -17.36 -19.38
C VAL A 356 -14.52 -17.12 -20.89
N ALA A 357 -13.60 -16.30 -21.41
CA ALA A 357 -13.51 -16.05 -22.85
C ALA A 357 -13.16 -17.34 -23.65
N GLU A 358 -12.22 -18.15 -23.14
CA GLU A 358 -11.87 -19.45 -23.72
C GLU A 358 -13.04 -20.43 -23.70
N LEU A 359 -13.67 -20.62 -22.53
CA LEU A 359 -14.82 -21.51 -22.36
C LEU A 359 -16.01 -21.10 -23.24
N LYS A 360 -16.23 -19.82 -23.40
CA LYS A 360 -17.28 -19.29 -24.28
C LYS A 360 -17.00 -19.61 -25.75
N ALA A 361 -15.74 -19.53 -26.18
CA ALA A 361 -15.35 -19.96 -27.52
C ALA A 361 -15.54 -21.47 -27.73
N GLU A 362 -15.42 -22.26 -26.66
CA GLU A 362 -15.73 -23.71 -26.65
C GLU A 362 -17.24 -24.01 -26.58
N GLY A 363 -18.11 -23.00 -26.42
CA GLY A 363 -19.56 -23.14 -26.29
C GLY A 363 -20.03 -23.58 -24.89
N ALA A 364 -19.15 -23.53 -23.89
CA ALA A 364 -19.49 -23.90 -22.53
C ALA A 364 -20.43 -22.86 -21.87
N ARG A 365 -21.37 -23.33 -21.02
CA ARG A 365 -22.33 -22.50 -20.28
C ARG A 365 -22.00 -22.39 -18.79
N SER A 366 -21.02 -23.14 -18.30
CA SER A 366 -20.60 -23.13 -16.90
C SER A 366 -19.10 -23.42 -16.81
N MET A 367 -18.43 -22.81 -15.85
CA MET A 367 -17.03 -23.07 -15.55
C MET A 367 -16.89 -24.37 -14.74
N PRO A 368 -16.11 -25.37 -15.21
CA PRO A 368 -15.88 -26.60 -14.47
C PRO A 368 -15.13 -26.36 -13.15
N ASP A 369 -15.37 -27.22 -12.14
CA ASP A 369 -14.74 -27.12 -10.80
C ASP A 369 -13.21 -27.16 -10.86
N ASP A 370 -12.67 -28.08 -11.65
CA ASP A 370 -11.22 -28.27 -11.80
C ASP A 370 -10.56 -27.05 -12.45
N ARG A 371 -11.21 -26.44 -13.44
CA ARG A 371 -10.73 -25.21 -14.09
C ARG A 371 -10.76 -24.02 -13.13
N LEU A 372 -11.88 -23.85 -12.41
CA LEU A 372 -12.02 -22.80 -11.41
C LEU A 372 -10.94 -22.92 -10.32
N ARG A 373 -10.73 -24.13 -9.79
CA ARG A 373 -9.71 -24.39 -8.77
C ARG A 373 -8.30 -24.15 -9.26
N ARG A 374 -8.00 -24.50 -10.50
CA ARG A 374 -6.68 -24.28 -11.11
C ARG A 374 -6.38 -22.79 -11.18
N VAL A 375 -7.28 -22.00 -11.78
CA VAL A 375 -7.08 -20.56 -11.92
C VAL A 375 -6.93 -19.87 -10.56
N VAL A 376 -7.83 -20.17 -9.62
CA VAL A 376 -7.77 -19.62 -8.27
C VAL A 376 -6.48 -20.03 -7.57
N GLY A 377 -6.07 -21.29 -7.72
CA GLY A 377 -4.83 -21.80 -7.13
C GLY A 377 -3.57 -21.14 -7.69
N ASP A 378 -3.51 -20.91 -9.00
CA ASP A 378 -2.38 -20.27 -9.66
C ASP A 378 -2.24 -18.80 -9.24
N VAL A 379 -3.35 -18.06 -9.21
CA VAL A 379 -3.37 -16.66 -8.74
C VAL A 379 -3.01 -16.59 -7.25
N ALA A 380 -3.62 -17.44 -6.41
CA ALA A 380 -3.34 -17.48 -4.97
C ALA A 380 -1.87 -17.83 -4.66
N ARG A 381 -1.23 -18.67 -5.49
CA ARG A 381 0.20 -18.96 -5.39
C ARG A 381 1.03 -17.69 -5.61
N GLY A 382 0.70 -16.88 -6.61
CA GLY A 382 1.35 -15.60 -6.85
C GLY A 382 1.21 -14.64 -5.66
N PHE A 383 0.02 -14.59 -5.03
CA PHE A 383 -0.18 -13.80 -3.80
C PHE A 383 0.67 -14.31 -2.63
N ALA A 384 0.80 -15.63 -2.50
CA ALA A 384 1.63 -16.23 -1.45
C ALA A 384 3.12 -15.90 -1.67
N ASP A 385 3.63 -16.06 -2.90
CA ASP A 385 5.01 -15.73 -3.25
C ASP A 385 5.34 -14.26 -2.94
N GLU A 386 4.48 -13.31 -3.36
CA GLU A 386 4.66 -11.89 -3.03
C GLU A 386 4.75 -11.65 -1.52
N GLN A 387 3.88 -12.30 -0.74
CA GLN A 387 3.81 -12.08 0.70
C GLN A 387 4.94 -12.77 1.48
N ILE A 388 5.37 -13.93 1.06
CA ILE A 388 6.55 -14.60 1.64
C ILE A 388 7.79 -13.75 1.41
N ARG A 389 7.96 -13.16 0.22
CA ARG A 389 9.05 -12.21 -0.04
C ARG A 389 8.98 -10.96 0.82
N VAL A 390 7.77 -10.43 1.09
CA VAL A 390 7.61 -9.31 2.04
C VAL A 390 8.08 -9.69 3.44
N CYS A 391 7.71 -10.87 3.93
CA CYS A 391 8.16 -11.36 5.23
C CYS A 391 9.69 -11.59 5.24
N ALA A 392 10.23 -12.21 4.21
CA ALA A 392 11.67 -12.44 4.06
C ALA A 392 12.46 -11.12 4.03
N ASN A 393 12.01 -10.13 3.28
CA ASN A 393 12.63 -8.81 3.24
C ASN A 393 12.59 -8.11 4.60
N GLN A 394 11.51 -8.29 5.37
CA GLN A 394 11.42 -7.73 6.71
C GLN A 394 12.41 -8.42 7.67
N ILE A 395 12.56 -9.73 7.60
CA ILE A 395 13.53 -10.50 8.38
C ILE A 395 14.96 -10.13 7.97
N ALA A 396 15.24 -10.10 6.65
CA ALA A 396 16.56 -9.78 6.12
C ALA A 396 17.01 -8.36 6.48
N SER A 397 16.11 -7.38 6.48
CA SER A 397 16.43 -5.99 6.79
C SER A 397 16.93 -5.79 8.23
N ASP A 398 16.59 -6.69 9.15
CA ASP A 398 17.03 -6.65 10.54
C ASP A 398 18.49 -7.13 10.69
N GLN A 399 18.96 -7.94 9.76
CA GLN A 399 20.30 -8.53 9.80
C GLN A 399 21.33 -7.74 8.97
N VAL A 400 20.87 -6.88 8.11
CA VAL A 400 21.72 -6.08 7.23
C VAL A 400 22.82 -5.29 7.95
N PRO A 401 22.59 -4.67 9.12
CA PRO A 401 23.66 -4.02 9.88
C PRO A 401 24.75 -4.97 10.38
N ALA A 402 24.43 -6.26 10.55
CA ALA A 402 25.37 -7.28 10.99
C ALA A 402 26.21 -7.86 9.83
N LEU A 403 25.68 -7.85 8.61
CA LEU A 403 26.32 -8.37 7.40
C LEU A 403 27.08 -7.29 6.62
N GLY A 404 26.68 -6.01 6.76
CA GLY A 404 27.26 -4.88 6.04
C GLY A 404 28.57 -4.42 6.65
N GLY A 405 29.69 -4.70 6.01
CA GLY A 405 30.90 -3.93 6.19
C GLY A 405 30.61 -2.42 6.01
N ARG A 406 31.41 -1.58 6.63
CA ARG A 406 31.29 -0.11 6.69
C ARG A 406 31.32 0.62 5.33
N ASP A 407 31.45 -0.10 4.23
CA ASP A 407 31.47 0.44 2.87
C ASP A 407 30.08 0.26 2.23
N GLY A 408 29.36 1.37 2.07
CA GLY A 408 28.09 1.43 1.34
C GLY A 408 28.25 1.21 -0.17
N SER A 409 28.87 0.09 -0.56
CA SER A 409 29.13 -0.28 -1.95
C SER A 409 27.91 -0.90 -2.62
N ALA A 410 27.87 -0.86 -3.95
CA ALA A 410 26.86 -1.51 -4.76
C ALA A 410 26.75 -3.03 -4.46
N ASP A 411 27.83 -3.66 -4.01
CA ASP A 411 27.89 -5.07 -3.60
C ASP A 411 26.97 -5.37 -2.41
N TYR A 412 26.70 -4.39 -1.55
CA TYR A 412 25.73 -4.50 -0.47
C TYR A 412 24.30 -4.75 -0.98
N PHE A 413 23.90 -4.09 -2.07
CA PHE A 413 22.58 -4.26 -2.66
C PHE A 413 22.40 -5.62 -3.30
N VAL A 414 23.39 -6.12 -4.02
CA VAL A 414 23.38 -7.46 -4.65
C VAL A 414 23.31 -8.51 -3.57
N GLY A 415 24.16 -8.44 -2.55
CA GLY A 415 24.15 -9.37 -1.42
C GLY A 415 22.85 -9.38 -0.61
N SER A 416 22.18 -8.22 -0.46
CA SER A 416 20.90 -8.13 0.24
C SER A 416 19.75 -8.78 -0.53
N HIS A 417 19.77 -8.77 -1.87
CA HIS A 417 18.78 -9.44 -2.70
C HIS A 417 18.94 -10.96 -2.67
N GLU A 418 20.16 -11.46 -2.83
CA GLU A 418 20.46 -12.89 -2.74
C GLU A 418 20.12 -13.42 -1.35
N TYR A 419 20.45 -12.65 -0.31
CA TYR A 419 20.09 -13.00 1.07
C TYR A 419 18.57 -13.02 1.27
N SER A 420 17.83 -12.05 0.74
CA SER A 420 16.38 -12.00 0.83
C SER A 420 15.70 -13.16 0.09
N ASP A 421 16.22 -13.58 -1.07
CA ASP A 421 15.70 -14.74 -1.81
C ASP A 421 15.98 -16.03 -1.04
N GLY A 422 17.19 -16.20 -0.48
CA GLY A 422 17.53 -17.31 0.41
C GLY A 422 16.63 -17.34 1.67
N CYS A 423 16.39 -16.19 2.27
CA CYS A 423 15.48 -16.03 3.40
C CYS A 423 14.03 -16.41 3.05
N ALA A 424 13.58 -16.13 1.82
CA ALA A 424 12.24 -16.51 1.37
C ALA A 424 12.08 -18.05 1.27
N GLU A 425 13.08 -18.76 0.74
CA GLU A 425 13.06 -20.22 0.70
C GLU A 425 13.14 -20.84 2.10
N GLU A 426 13.90 -20.25 3.01
CA GLU A 426 13.93 -20.66 4.42
C GLU A 426 12.59 -20.46 5.12
N VAL A 427 11.89 -19.36 4.87
CA VAL A 427 10.52 -19.12 5.38
C VAL A 427 9.56 -20.19 4.84
N VAL A 428 9.66 -20.56 3.56
CA VAL A 428 8.86 -21.65 2.98
C VAL A 428 9.16 -22.96 3.68
N ALA A 429 10.44 -23.33 3.86
CA ALA A 429 10.84 -24.55 4.52
C ALA A 429 10.30 -24.63 5.96
N LEU A 430 10.39 -23.54 6.72
CA LEU A 430 9.83 -23.48 8.07
C LEU A 430 8.31 -23.64 8.10
N LEU A 431 7.60 -23.05 7.14
CA LEU A 431 6.15 -23.22 7.04
C LEU A 431 5.75 -24.66 6.66
N GLU A 432 6.58 -25.38 5.88
CA GLU A 432 6.35 -26.80 5.55
C GLU A 432 6.41 -27.70 6.78
N GLU A 433 7.24 -27.36 7.76
CA GLU A 433 7.35 -28.10 9.03
C GLU A 433 6.09 -28.06 9.90
N LEU A 434 5.17 -27.09 9.67
CA LEU A 434 3.89 -27.04 10.37
C LEU A 434 2.95 -28.21 10.01
N GLY A 435 3.19 -28.88 8.88
CA GLY A 435 2.45 -30.07 8.45
C GLY A 435 1.00 -29.83 8.02
N GLY A 436 0.41 -28.68 8.31
CA GLY A 436 -0.95 -28.32 7.96
C GLY A 436 -1.21 -26.80 7.98
N ASP A 437 -2.35 -26.38 7.47
CA ASP A 437 -2.76 -24.97 7.44
C ASP A 437 -3.46 -24.51 8.73
N ARG A 438 -3.73 -25.44 9.65
CA ARG A 438 -4.25 -25.20 11.01
C ARG A 438 -3.44 -26.02 12.01
N PHE A 439 -3.05 -25.41 13.12
CA PHE A 439 -2.17 -26.01 14.10
C PHE A 439 -2.35 -25.41 15.50
N GLY A 440 -1.88 -26.13 16.52
CA GLY A 440 -1.93 -25.70 17.90
C GLY A 440 -0.75 -24.81 18.31
N ARG A 441 -0.78 -24.40 19.56
CA ARG A 441 0.23 -23.54 20.20
C ARG A 441 1.64 -24.12 20.12
N ASP A 442 1.80 -25.42 20.39
CA ASP A 442 3.11 -26.09 20.36
C ASP A 442 3.80 -25.97 19.00
N ALA A 443 3.03 -25.93 17.89
CA ALA A 443 3.59 -25.75 16.57
C ALA A 443 4.04 -24.30 16.32
N VAL A 444 3.34 -23.32 16.90
CA VAL A 444 3.76 -21.91 16.86
C VAL A 444 5.05 -21.71 17.64
N GLU A 445 5.17 -22.30 18.83
CA GLU A 445 6.37 -22.25 19.67
C GLU A 445 7.56 -22.88 18.93
N ARG A 446 7.37 -24.08 18.33
CA ARG A 446 8.43 -24.69 17.48
C ARG A 446 8.81 -23.83 16.28
N LEU A 447 7.84 -23.23 15.60
CA LEU A 447 8.13 -22.31 14.48
C LEU A 447 8.94 -21.10 14.94
N ALA A 448 8.67 -20.62 16.15
CA ALA A 448 9.41 -19.54 16.77
C ALA A 448 10.86 -19.91 17.04
N ASP A 449 11.09 -21.07 17.66
CA ASP A 449 12.42 -21.56 18.01
C ASP A 449 13.26 -21.83 16.75
N LEU A 450 12.70 -22.54 15.77
CA LEU A 450 13.36 -22.82 14.49
C LEU A 450 13.66 -21.54 13.72
N GLY A 451 12.75 -20.56 13.75
CA GLY A 451 12.99 -19.27 13.14
C GLY A 451 14.12 -18.51 13.80
N HIS A 452 14.23 -18.57 15.14
CA HIS A 452 15.33 -17.98 15.88
C HIS A 452 16.68 -18.65 15.55
N GLU A 453 16.71 -19.97 15.45
CA GLU A 453 17.91 -20.72 15.06
C GLU A 453 18.39 -20.35 13.65
N ARG A 454 17.46 -20.23 12.69
CA ARG A 454 17.80 -19.98 11.29
C ARG A 454 18.14 -18.53 10.99
N PHE A 455 17.42 -17.60 11.58
CA PHE A 455 17.57 -16.17 11.25
C PHE A 455 18.37 -15.38 12.29
N GLY A 456 18.42 -15.80 13.55
CA GLY A 456 19.25 -15.21 14.61
C GLY A 456 19.02 -13.72 14.88
N GLY A 457 17.96 -13.13 14.38
CA GLY A 457 17.69 -11.71 14.44
C GLY A 457 16.77 -11.29 15.59
N HIS A 458 16.54 -9.99 15.73
CA HIS A 458 15.61 -9.42 16.71
C HIS A 458 14.14 -9.56 16.30
N GLN A 459 13.87 -9.83 15.02
CA GLN A 459 12.50 -10.01 14.52
C GLN A 459 12.09 -11.48 14.54
N HIS A 460 11.04 -11.74 15.28
CA HIS A 460 10.48 -13.06 15.43
C HIS A 460 9.68 -13.43 14.17
N ILE A 461 9.96 -14.57 13.53
CA ILE A 461 9.26 -15.00 12.31
C ILE A 461 7.73 -15.04 12.50
N VAL A 462 7.28 -15.50 13.67
CA VAL A 462 5.86 -15.59 14.03
C VAL A 462 5.21 -14.22 14.00
N ASP A 463 5.87 -13.20 14.57
CA ASP A 463 5.38 -11.84 14.59
C ASP A 463 5.41 -11.20 13.20
N VAL A 464 6.42 -11.49 12.40
CA VAL A 464 6.51 -11.04 11.00
C VAL A 464 5.36 -11.62 10.17
N LEU A 465 5.08 -12.92 10.31
CA LEU A 465 3.96 -13.57 9.64
C LEU A 465 2.61 -13.01 10.10
N TRP A 466 2.45 -12.76 11.40
CA TRP A 466 1.27 -12.15 11.99
C TRP A 466 1.05 -10.74 11.46
N GLN A 467 2.02 -9.84 11.57
CA GLN A 467 1.95 -8.44 11.12
C GLN A 467 1.64 -8.31 9.63
N ASN A 468 2.09 -9.27 8.84
CA ASN A 468 1.80 -9.33 7.41
C ASN A 468 0.50 -10.09 7.08
N GLY A 469 -0.25 -10.56 8.09
CA GLY A 469 -1.51 -11.28 7.92
C GLY A 469 -1.34 -12.64 7.22
N ARG A 470 -0.21 -13.32 7.44
CA ARG A 470 0.05 -14.69 6.93
C ARG A 470 -0.29 -15.74 7.96
N LEU A 471 -0.19 -15.38 9.23
CA LEU A 471 -0.59 -16.16 10.38
C LEU A 471 -1.76 -15.45 11.06
N GLY A 472 -2.75 -16.19 11.50
CA GLY A 472 -3.89 -15.74 12.26
C GLY A 472 -4.27 -16.74 13.32
N HIS A 473 -5.36 -16.50 14.02
CA HIS A 473 -5.92 -17.43 14.99
C HIS A 473 -7.42 -17.59 14.78
N ASP A 474 -7.99 -18.69 15.27
CA ASP A 474 -9.42 -18.88 15.25
C ASP A 474 -10.11 -17.89 16.20
N SER A 475 -11.28 -17.42 15.81
CA SER A 475 -12.12 -16.61 16.68
C SER A 475 -12.70 -17.47 17.79
N MET A 476 -12.62 -16.98 19.04
CA MET A 476 -13.22 -17.63 20.21
C MET A 476 -14.75 -17.52 20.25
N GLU A 477 -15.37 -16.74 19.36
CA GLU A 477 -16.81 -16.62 19.33
C GLU A 477 -17.47 -17.91 18.78
N PRO A 478 -18.39 -18.55 19.52
CA PRO A 478 -19.02 -19.81 19.10
C PRO A 478 -19.80 -19.75 17.77
N ARG A 479 -20.05 -18.55 17.28
CA ARG A 479 -20.76 -18.29 16.01
C ARG A 479 -19.85 -17.76 14.90
N ALA A 480 -18.59 -17.44 15.19
CA ALA A 480 -17.63 -16.89 14.25
C ALA A 480 -16.69 -18.00 13.76
N GLU A 481 -17.05 -18.68 12.70
CA GLU A 481 -16.15 -19.59 11.97
C GLU A 481 -15.10 -18.80 11.17
N HIS A 482 -14.53 -17.74 11.76
CA HIS A 482 -13.63 -16.82 11.05
C HIS A 482 -12.27 -16.79 11.72
N ALA A 483 -11.24 -16.96 10.92
CA ALA A 483 -9.90 -16.67 11.35
C ALA A 483 -9.71 -15.16 11.47
N HIS A 484 -9.10 -14.73 12.57
CA HIS A 484 -8.68 -13.35 12.77
C HIS A 484 -7.23 -13.20 12.33
N PHE A 485 -6.98 -12.25 11.44
CA PHE A 485 -5.65 -11.83 11.00
C PHE A 485 -5.38 -10.40 11.47
N TYR A 486 -4.12 -10.09 11.67
CA TYR A 486 -3.68 -8.80 12.17
C TYR A 486 -4.34 -7.61 11.47
N SER A 487 -4.90 -6.70 12.28
CA SER A 487 -5.40 -5.40 11.85
C SER A 487 -4.59 -4.28 12.51
N PRO A 488 -3.97 -3.40 11.73
CA PRO A 488 -3.14 -2.31 12.24
C PRO A 488 -3.92 -1.24 13.02
N THR A 489 -5.23 -1.20 12.86
CA THR A 489 -6.12 -0.23 13.52
C THR A 489 -6.79 -0.77 14.76
N GLY A 490 -6.76 -2.08 14.90
CA GLY A 490 -7.38 -2.76 16.03
C GLY A 490 -6.62 -2.57 17.34
N ALA A 491 -7.14 -3.25 18.35
CA ALA A 491 -6.46 -3.45 19.61
C ALA A 491 -5.31 -4.47 19.49
N ASP A 492 -5.04 -4.95 18.26
CA ASP A 492 -4.06 -6.00 18.03
C ASP A 492 -2.65 -5.57 18.42
N SER A 493 -1.98 -6.42 19.18
CA SER A 493 -0.56 -6.30 19.46
C SER A 493 0.27 -6.55 18.20
N PHE A 494 1.51 -6.04 18.12
CA PHE A 494 2.48 -6.45 17.10
C PHE A 494 2.88 -7.92 17.24
N HIS A 495 2.67 -8.50 18.42
CA HIS A 495 2.93 -9.89 18.72
C HIS A 495 1.67 -10.72 18.52
N LEU A 496 1.85 -11.91 17.95
CA LEU A 496 0.77 -12.88 17.85
C LEU A 496 0.21 -13.17 19.25
N PRO A 497 -1.13 -13.13 19.45
CA PRO A 497 -1.71 -13.52 20.74
C PRO A 497 -1.33 -14.95 21.12
N ALA A 498 -0.69 -15.12 22.28
CA ALA A 498 -0.20 -16.42 22.76
C ALA A 498 -1.28 -17.23 23.50
N ASP A 499 -2.45 -16.65 23.75
CA ASP A 499 -3.55 -17.22 24.54
C ASP A 499 -4.57 -18.02 23.71
N LYS A 500 -4.26 -18.29 22.43
CA LYS A 500 -5.17 -18.98 21.51
C LYS A 500 -4.86 -20.48 21.43
N ASP A 501 -5.92 -21.28 21.31
CA ASP A 501 -5.80 -22.73 21.19
C ASP A 501 -5.47 -23.20 19.77
N SER A 502 -5.88 -22.42 18.77
CA SER A 502 -5.74 -22.77 17.36
C SER A 502 -5.29 -21.58 16.52
N TYR A 503 -4.31 -21.83 15.70
CA TYR A 503 -3.75 -20.89 14.74
C TYR A 503 -3.95 -21.38 13.31
N VAL A 504 -3.93 -20.46 12.35
CA VAL A 504 -4.24 -20.75 10.96
C VAL A 504 -3.36 -19.94 10.02
N LEU A 505 -2.88 -20.58 8.97
CA LEU A 505 -2.24 -19.88 7.86
C LEU A 505 -3.30 -19.26 6.92
N HIS A 506 -2.97 -18.11 6.38
CA HIS A 506 -3.82 -17.47 5.38
C HIS A 506 -4.05 -18.42 4.19
N PRO A 507 -5.28 -18.53 3.68
CA PRO A 507 -5.65 -19.47 2.61
C PRO A 507 -4.82 -19.46 1.32
N CYS A 508 -4.12 -18.37 1.00
CA CYS A 508 -3.20 -18.35 -0.14
C CYS A 508 -1.89 -19.12 0.11
N VAL A 509 -1.40 -19.17 1.37
CA VAL A 509 -0.09 -19.77 1.73
C VAL A 509 0.03 -21.23 1.33
N PRO A 510 -0.94 -22.12 1.59
CA PRO A 510 -0.88 -23.53 1.17
C PRO A 510 -0.81 -23.77 -0.35
N HIS A 511 -1.07 -22.76 -1.19
CA HIS A 511 -0.85 -22.91 -2.63
C HIS A 511 0.63 -22.82 -3.02
N ARG A 512 1.47 -22.23 -2.15
CA ARG A 512 2.93 -22.16 -2.35
C ARG A 512 3.68 -23.22 -1.53
N VAL A 513 3.19 -23.50 -0.31
CA VAL A 513 3.81 -24.39 0.66
C VAL A 513 3.10 -25.75 0.62
N ARG A 514 3.84 -26.85 0.65
CA ARG A 514 3.30 -28.22 0.60
C ARG A 514 2.68 -28.65 1.93
N LEU A 515 1.49 -28.14 2.23
CA LEU A 515 0.77 -28.40 3.45
C LEU A 515 -0.43 -29.33 3.24
N ARG A 516 -0.75 -30.14 4.24
CA ARG A 516 -2.03 -30.84 4.29
C ARG A 516 -3.15 -29.81 4.55
N HIS A 517 -4.13 -29.80 3.68
CA HIS A 517 -5.35 -29.01 3.91
C HIS A 517 -6.21 -29.66 4.99
N VAL A 518 -6.15 -29.12 6.19
CA VAL A 518 -7.06 -29.51 7.27
C VAL A 518 -8.32 -28.67 7.13
N GLY A 519 -9.31 -29.22 6.42
CA GLY A 519 -10.66 -28.69 6.13
C GLY A 519 -10.91 -27.23 6.51
N ARG A 520 -10.81 -26.30 5.55
CA ARG A 520 -10.92 -24.87 5.78
C ARG A 520 -12.32 -24.47 6.13
N VAL A 521 -12.42 -23.61 7.12
CA VAL A 521 -13.66 -22.91 7.42
C VAL A 521 -13.94 -21.93 6.29
N PRO A 522 -15.09 -21.98 5.60
CA PRO A 522 -15.47 -20.93 4.68
C PRO A 522 -15.50 -19.60 5.42
N VAL A 523 -15.12 -18.53 4.74
CA VAL A 523 -15.35 -17.18 5.26
C VAL A 523 -16.88 -16.99 5.30
N ARG A 524 -17.50 -17.25 6.46
CA ARG A 524 -18.91 -16.96 6.66
C ARG A 524 -19.06 -15.50 7.05
N GLY A 525 -19.88 -14.76 6.39
CA GLY A 525 -20.21 -13.40 6.81
C GLY A 525 -21.09 -12.61 5.86
N TYR A 526 -21.28 -13.08 4.65
CA TYR A 526 -22.17 -12.40 3.74
C TYR A 526 -23.56 -13.03 3.78
N ARG A 527 -24.44 -12.52 4.66
CA ARG A 527 -25.87 -12.61 4.38
C ARG A 527 -26.18 -11.49 3.41
N ARG A 528 -26.64 -11.86 2.19
CA ARG A 528 -27.19 -10.90 1.23
C ARG A 528 -28.22 -10.02 1.93
N PRO A 529 -28.22 -8.70 1.65
CA PRO A 529 -29.34 -7.85 2.04
C PRO A 529 -30.62 -8.31 1.36
#